data_fd5ed870f3b5b966aa54685f8ec098a1
#
_entry.id   fd5ed870f3b5b966aa54685f8ec098a1
#
_cell.length_a   1.000
_cell.length_b   1.000
_cell.length_c   1.000
_cell.angle_alpha   90.00
_cell.angle_beta   90.00
_cell.angle_gamma   90.00
#
_symmetry.space_group_name_H-M   'P 1'
#
loop_
_entity.id
_entity.type
_entity.pdbx_description
1 polymer ?
#
loop_
_entity_poly.entity_id
_entity_poly.type
_entity_poly.pdbx_seq_one_letter_code
_entity_poly.pdbx_strand_id
1 'polypeptide(L)'
;AADQLAISRLLDSSGELARLKQLSTMADRVNALFSDSATNVAGSWSNFFDAVSGLSSNAAGTADRQSLLDGGKALASRFGQLNTQMNNLNSEVNNGLIAGATEINRLAQEIAQINGAIGSNVTDAAPDLLDRRDQLISQLVGYTGGTAVVQDGGVMNVYTAGGNALVVGTTASKVTTVTDPYQPERLQLALQTQGSTITLDPKAVGGKIGGMLEFRDTVLTPAQAELGKLAVGLAESFNQAHRQGVDLYGQMGGDFFNIGNPRVTPNSSNTGTGSITASYGDLSKLDAQNIVLKFDGTQWQASRADTGASIALTGTGSAADPLVINGVELVVGGTPSKNDRFLLQPTAGVAGSVETAITDPSRIAAAAAVKGAAALANTGTGKLTGVAVTDVGNANLRDPAAIVFTSATTYTINGGAPQTYTPGQTISANGWSFVLDGAPKTGDTFNITPTPAGSSDNSNAALLAKVEDAKAFNAGTVTLNGALGGLTTQVGAAARSAEYSLDAQQVISDKAQASRDEISGVNLDEEAADMLRLQQAYQAASQLISTADNMFQTILGAIRR
;
A
#
# COMPACT_ATOMS: atom_id res chain seq x y z
N ALA A 1 -42.69 -9.73 14.63
CA ALA A 1 -41.59 -8.84 15.09
C ALA A 1 -40.30 -9.63 15.36
N ALA A 2 -40.38 -10.82 15.98
CA ALA A 2 -39.20 -11.66 16.26
C ALA A 2 -38.59 -12.23 14.98
N ASP A 3 -39.38 -12.57 13.99
CA ASP A 3 -38.97 -13.08 12.69
C ASP A 3 -38.19 -12.00 11.89
N GLN A 4 -38.68 -10.77 11.84
CA GLN A 4 -37.98 -9.66 11.17
C GLN A 4 -36.62 -9.35 11.80
N LEU A 5 -36.49 -9.49 13.12
CA LEU A 5 -35.21 -9.27 13.80
C LEU A 5 -34.18 -10.37 13.46
N ALA A 6 -34.62 -11.62 13.36
CA ALA A 6 -33.76 -12.74 12.97
C ALA A 6 -33.28 -12.59 11.51
N ILE A 7 -34.18 -12.19 10.61
CA ILE A 7 -33.86 -11.92 9.20
C ILE A 7 -32.87 -10.75 9.09
N SER A 8 -33.09 -9.64 9.79
CA SER A 8 -32.18 -8.50 9.77
C SER A 8 -30.79 -8.89 10.26
N ARG A 9 -30.68 -9.63 11.37
CA ARG A 9 -29.40 -10.11 11.90
C ARG A 9 -28.67 -11.05 10.92
N LEU A 10 -29.42 -11.90 10.23
CA LEU A 10 -28.85 -12.79 9.23
C LEU A 10 -28.32 -11.98 8.03
N LEU A 11 -29.08 -11.00 7.53
CA LEU A 11 -28.64 -10.14 6.43
C LEU A 11 -27.39 -9.33 6.82
N ASP A 12 -27.39 -8.69 7.98
CA ASP A 12 -26.24 -7.92 8.48
C ASP A 12 -24.99 -8.83 8.59
N SER A 13 -25.16 -10.02 9.18
CA SER A 13 -24.08 -10.99 9.36
C SER A 13 -23.57 -11.54 8.02
N SER A 14 -24.45 -11.79 7.06
CA SER A 14 -24.09 -12.32 5.74
C SER A 14 -23.35 -11.27 4.89
N GLY A 15 -23.76 -10.01 4.98
CA GLY A 15 -23.07 -8.89 4.32
C GLY A 15 -21.65 -8.69 4.87
N GLU A 16 -21.50 -8.74 6.19
CA GLU A 16 -20.20 -8.63 6.85
C GLU A 16 -19.29 -9.85 6.56
N LEU A 17 -19.85 -11.04 6.53
CA LEU A 17 -19.14 -12.25 6.13
C LEU A 17 -18.61 -12.16 4.69
N ALA A 18 -19.43 -11.66 3.77
CA ALA A 18 -19.04 -11.46 2.37
C ALA A 18 -17.89 -10.44 2.24
N ARG A 19 -17.93 -9.35 3.04
CA ARG A 19 -16.87 -8.33 3.10
C ARG A 19 -15.55 -8.94 3.57
N LEU A 20 -15.56 -9.61 4.72
CA LEU A 20 -14.35 -10.18 5.32
C LEU A 20 -13.78 -11.32 4.49
N LYS A 21 -14.62 -12.15 3.88
CA LYS A 21 -14.18 -13.20 2.96
C LYS A 21 -13.43 -12.63 1.75
N GLN A 22 -13.96 -11.56 1.16
CA GLN A 22 -13.31 -10.89 0.04
C GLN A 22 -11.99 -10.23 0.46
N LEU A 23 -11.98 -9.54 1.61
CA LEU A 23 -10.78 -8.92 2.18
C LEU A 23 -9.68 -9.96 2.44
N SER A 24 -10.00 -11.04 3.16
CA SER A 24 -9.05 -12.11 3.49
C SER A 24 -8.48 -12.76 2.23
N THR A 25 -9.34 -13.15 1.29
CA THR A 25 -8.90 -13.79 0.04
C THR A 25 -7.91 -12.93 -0.73
N MET A 26 -8.12 -11.61 -0.80
CA MET A 26 -7.22 -10.71 -1.52
C MET A 26 -5.97 -10.36 -0.71
N ALA A 27 -6.08 -10.24 0.61
CA ALA A 27 -4.94 -10.01 1.49
C ALA A 27 -3.96 -11.19 1.47
N ASP A 28 -4.46 -12.42 1.45
CA ASP A 28 -3.64 -13.64 1.33
C ASP A 28 -2.82 -13.65 0.04
N ARG A 29 -3.37 -13.15 -1.06
CA ARG A 29 -2.65 -13.05 -2.34
C ARG A 29 -1.49 -12.07 -2.26
N VAL A 30 -1.66 -10.92 -1.59
CA VAL A 30 -0.55 -9.98 -1.34
C VAL A 30 0.47 -10.64 -0.42
N ASN A 31 0.02 -11.30 0.67
CA ASN A 31 0.93 -12.00 1.57
C ASN A 31 1.76 -13.07 0.83
N ALA A 32 1.17 -13.83 -0.09
CA ALA A 32 1.87 -14.82 -0.89
C ALA A 32 2.99 -14.19 -1.73
N LEU A 33 2.81 -12.97 -2.28
CA LEU A 33 3.85 -12.27 -3.05
C LEU A 33 5.11 -11.98 -2.22
N PHE A 34 4.95 -11.74 -0.91
CA PHE A 34 6.05 -11.40 -0.01
C PHE A 34 6.58 -12.58 0.80
N SER A 35 5.81 -13.65 0.98
CA SER A 35 6.20 -14.83 1.76
C SER A 35 6.77 -15.97 0.93
N ASP A 36 6.34 -16.13 -0.33
CA ASP A 36 6.84 -17.19 -1.20
C ASP A 36 8.27 -16.87 -1.66
N SER A 37 9.19 -17.81 -1.43
CA SER A 37 10.60 -17.68 -1.80
C SER A 37 10.85 -17.49 -3.31
N ALA A 38 9.91 -17.94 -4.15
CA ALA A 38 10.00 -17.78 -5.61
C ALA A 38 9.64 -16.36 -6.07
N THR A 39 8.83 -15.63 -5.31
CA THR A 39 8.28 -14.31 -5.68
C THR A 39 8.80 -13.17 -4.84
N ASN A 40 9.26 -13.39 -3.60
CA ASN A 40 9.68 -12.34 -2.69
C ASN A 40 10.97 -11.63 -3.12
N VAL A 41 11.26 -10.48 -2.51
CA VAL A 41 12.48 -9.68 -2.75
C VAL A 41 13.69 -10.28 -2.05
N ALA A 42 13.51 -10.99 -0.92
CA ALA A 42 14.58 -11.36 -0.01
C ALA A 42 15.70 -12.17 -0.69
N GLY A 43 15.36 -13.12 -1.56
CA GLY A 43 16.37 -13.90 -2.30
C GLY A 43 17.23 -13.05 -3.23
N SER A 44 16.61 -12.15 -4.00
CA SER A 44 17.35 -11.23 -4.90
C SER A 44 18.14 -10.19 -4.11
N TRP A 45 17.64 -9.76 -2.96
CA TRP A 45 18.32 -8.87 -2.02
C TRP A 45 19.61 -9.50 -1.48
N SER A 46 19.52 -10.73 -0.93
CA SER A 46 20.67 -11.45 -0.42
C SER A 46 21.72 -11.67 -1.52
N ASN A 47 21.31 -12.16 -2.70
CA ASN A 47 22.23 -12.38 -3.83
C ASN A 47 22.93 -11.09 -4.27
N PHE A 48 22.25 -9.95 -4.24
CA PHE A 48 22.87 -8.66 -4.56
C PHE A 48 23.94 -8.28 -3.55
N PHE A 49 23.67 -8.35 -2.23
CA PHE A 49 24.67 -8.01 -1.20
C PHE A 49 25.78 -9.05 -1.08
N ASP A 50 25.51 -10.33 -1.41
CA ASP A 50 26.58 -11.35 -1.56
C ASP A 50 27.53 -10.96 -2.70
N ALA A 51 27.01 -10.47 -3.83
CA ALA A 51 27.82 -9.98 -4.93
C ALA A 51 28.62 -8.70 -4.57
N VAL A 52 28.04 -7.79 -3.77
CA VAL A 52 28.76 -6.63 -3.20
C VAL A 52 29.92 -7.09 -2.30
N SER A 53 29.70 -8.10 -1.46
CA SER A 53 30.71 -8.69 -0.60
C SER A 53 31.84 -9.37 -1.43
N GLY A 54 31.48 -10.07 -2.51
CA GLY A 54 32.41 -10.63 -3.46
C GLY A 54 33.31 -9.55 -4.09
N LEU A 55 32.70 -8.45 -4.54
CA LEU A 55 33.46 -7.31 -5.07
C LEU A 55 34.39 -6.68 -4.02
N SER A 56 33.94 -6.60 -2.76
CA SER A 56 34.78 -6.11 -1.65
C SER A 56 36.04 -6.97 -1.43
N SER A 57 35.96 -8.26 -1.76
CA SER A 57 37.10 -9.18 -1.67
C SER A 57 38.05 -9.10 -2.87
N ASN A 58 37.55 -8.69 -4.05
CA ASN A 58 38.33 -8.64 -5.31
C ASN A 58 37.84 -7.45 -6.19
N ALA A 59 38.15 -6.23 -5.75
CA ALA A 59 37.62 -5.00 -6.36
C ALA A 59 38.03 -4.77 -7.83
N ALA A 60 39.16 -5.35 -8.27
CA ALA A 60 39.62 -5.29 -9.67
C ALA A 60 39.07 -6.44 -10.54
N GLY A 61 38.46 -7.46 -9.94
CA GLY A 61 37.98 -8.66 -10.62
C GLY A 61 36.80 -8.38 -11.56
N THR A 62 36.99 -8.70 -12.86
CA THR A 62 35.93 -8.48 -13.86
C THR A 62 34.70 -9.34 -13.59
N ALA A 63 34.89 -10.58 -13.12
CA ALA A 63 33.79 -11.50 -12.80
C ALA A 63 32.94 -11.00 -11.62
N ASP A 64 33.59 -10.50 -10.56
CA ASP A 64 32.89 -9.98 -9.36
C ASP A 64 32.11 -8.72 -9.69
N ARG A 65 32.67 -7.84 -10.53
CA ARG A 65 31.99 -6.65 -11.04
C ARG A 65 30.76 -6.99 -11.90
N GLN A 66 30.90 -7.99 -12.77
CA GLN A 66 29.79 -8.48 -13.59
C GLN A 66 28.73 -9.10 -12.70
N SER A 67 29.09 -9.90 -11.70
CA SER A 67 28.16 -10.51 -10.75
C SER A 67 27.37 -9.45 -9.98
N LEU A 68 28.02 -8.36 -9.55
CA LEU A 68 27.31 -7.25 -8.88
C LEU A 68 26.32 -6.56 -9.83
N LEU A 69 26.71 -6.29 -11.06
CA LEU A 69 25.84 -5.66 -12.04
C LEU A 69 24.62 -6.53 -12.35
N ASP A 70 24.82 -7.84 -12.53
CA ASP A 70 23.75 -8.80 -12.80
C ASP A 70 22.84 -8.99 -11.57
N GLY A 71 23.42 -9.02 -10.36
CA GLY A 71 22.66 -9.01 -9.11
C GLY A 71 21.79 -7.74 -8.96
N GLY A 72 22.33 -6.57 -9.31
CA GLY A 72 21.59 -5.31 -9.33
C GLY A 72 20.43 -5.32 -10.32
N LYS A 73 20.64 -5.82 -11.54
CA LYS A 73 19.58 -5.99 -12.56
C LYS A 73 18.50 -6.97 -12.10
N ALA A 74 18.88 -8.09 -11.48
CA ALA A 74 17.95 -9.09 -10.98
C ALA A 74 17.09 -8.51 -9.85
N LEU A 75 17.70 -7.77 -8.92
CA LEU A 75 16.99 -7.11 -7.83
C LEU A 75 16.03 -6.03 -8.34
N ALA A 76 16.46 -5.17 -9.26
CA ALA A 76 15.61 -4.17 -9.91
C ALA A 76 14.42 -4.81 -10.63
N SER A 77 14.67 -5.88 -11.39
CA SER A 77 13.61 -6.66 -12.06
C SER A 77 12.62 -7.24 -11.06
N ARG A 78 13.07 -7.70 -9.89
CA ARG A 78 12.19 -8.26 -8.85
C ARG A 78 11.27 -7.19 -8.25
N PHE A 79 11.77 -5.99 -7.95
CA PHE A 79 10.95 -4.85 -7.55
C PHE A 79 9.89 -4.52 -8.61
N GLY A 80 10.29 -4.47 -9.89
CA GLY A 80 9.38 -4.22 -11.00
C GLY A 80 8.29 -5.28 -11.15
N GLN A 81 8.63 -6.57 -11.00
CA GLN A 81 7.68 -7.69 -11.05
C GLN A 81 6.64 -7.60 -9.93
N LEU A 82 7.07 -7.36 -8.68
CA LEU A 82 6.15 -7.20 -7.55
C LEU A 82 5.22 -6.00 -7.74
N ASN A 83 5.77 -4.86 -8.16
CA ASN A 83 4.95 -3.68 -8.47
C ASN A 83 3.90 -3.99 -9.55
N THR A 84 4.27 -4.71 -10.61
CA THR A 84 3.34 -5.12 -11.67
C THR A 84 2.24 -6.05 -11.14
N GLN A 85 2.58 -7.03 -10.31
CA GLN A 85 1.60 -7.94 -9.73
C GLN A 85 0.61 -7.21 -8.81
N MET A 86 1.09 -6.25 -8.00
CA MET A 86 0.21 -5.42 -7.17
C MET A 86 -0.68 -4.48 -8.01
N ASN A 87 -0.18 -3.96 -9.13
CA ASN A 87 -0.99 -3.18 -10.07
C ASN A 87 -2.08 -4.05 -10.74
N ASN A 88 -1.78 -5.32 -11.02
CA ASN A 88 -2.77 -6.27 -11.52
C ASN A 88 -3.89 -6.52 -10.49
N LEU A 89 -3.56 -6.61 -9.19
CA LEU A 89 -4.55 -6.69 -8.12
C LEU A 89 -5.45 -5.44 -8.05
N ASN A 90 -4.88 -4.24 -8.24
CA ASN A 90 -5.68 -3.01 -8.34
C ASN A 90 -6.63 -3.03 -9.55
N SER A 91 -6.16 -3.53 -10.69
CA SER A 91 -7.00 -3.69 -11.90
C SER A 91 -8.12 -4.71 -11.67
N GLU A 92 -7.86 -5.77 -10.91
CA GLU A 92 -8.88 -6.75 -10.53
C GLU A 92 -9.95 -6.12 -9.62
N VAL A 93 -9.55 -5.27 -8.66
CA VAL A 93 -10.51 -4.49 -7.87
C VAL A 93 -11.39 -3.64 -8.78
N ASN A 94 -10.80 -2.89 -9.74
CA ASN A 94 -11.57 -2.08 -10.68
C ASN A 94 -12.57 -2.91 -11.49
N ASN A 95 -12.14 -4.06 -12.01
CA ASN A 95 -13.01 -4.97 -12.76
C ASN A 95 -14.12 -5.53 -11.86
N GLY A 96 -13.80 -5.84 -10.60
CA GLY A 96 -14.76 -6.27 -9.60
C GLY A 96 -15.80 -5.20 -9.27
N LEU A 97 -15.42 -3.92 -9.22
CA LEU A 97 -16.34 -2.80 -9.03
C LEU A 97 -17.30 -2.64 -10.22
N ILE A 98 -16.81 -2.76 -11.46
CA ILE A 98 -17.64 -2.69 -12.68
C ILE A 98 -18.65 -3.84 -12.71
N ALA A 99 -18.19 -5.06 -12.51
CA ALA A 99 -19.05 -6.24 -12.49
C ALA A 99 -20.07 -6.17 -11.34
N GLY A 100 -19.60 -5.74 -10.15
CA GLY A 100 -20.46 -5.56 -8.98
C GLY A 100 -21.53 -4.50 -9.19
N ALA A 101 -21.20 -3.35 -9.77
CA ALA A 101 -22.18 -2.31 -10.11
C ALA A 101 -23.27 -2.85 -11.07
N THR A 102 -22.86 -3.64 -12.06
CA THR A 102 -23.80 -4.27 -13.00
C THR A 102 -24.76 -5.22 -12.28
N GLU A 103 -24.24 -6.08 -11.42
CA GLU A 103 -25.04 -7.06 -10.68
C GLU A 103 -25.94 -6.40 -9.63
N ILE A 104 -25.44 -5.39 -8.90
CA ILE A 104 -26.24 -4.58 -7.96
C ILE A 104 -27.43 -3.97 -8.70
N ASN A 105 -27.23 -3.37 -9.88
CA ASN A 105 -28.31 -2.77 -10.67
C ASN A 105 -29.34 -3.81 -11.09
N ARG A 106 -28.92 -4.98 -11.55
CA ARG A 106 -29.80 -6.09 -11.93
C ARG A 106 -30.67 -6.51 -10.74
N LEU A 107 -30.04 -6.78 -9.59
CA LEU A 107 -30.74 -7.22 -8.37
C LEU A 107 -31.70 -6.15 -7.85
N ALA A 108 -31.27 -4.89 -7.81
CA ALA A 108 -32.11 -3.79 -7.37
C ALA A 108 -33.34 -3.60 -8.25
N GLN A 109 -33.21 -3.73 -9.58
CA GLN A 109 -34.33 -3.67 -10.53
C GLN A 109 -35.31 -4.83 -10.36
N GLU A 110 -34.82 -6.06 -10.19
CA GLU A 110 -35.68 -7.22 -9.96
C GLU A 110 -36.45 -7.09 -8.62
N ILE A 111 -35.80 -6.62 -7.54
CA ILE A 111 -36.45 -6.37 -6.26
C ILE A 111 -37.55 -5.30 -6.42
N ALA A 112 -37.25 -4.20 -7.12
CA ALA A 112 -38.23 -3.12 -7.37
C ALA A 112 -39.45 -3.62 -8.17
N GLN A 113 -39.25 -4.50 -9.16
CA GLN A 113 -40.34 -5.13 -9.93
C GLN A 113 -41.21 -6.05 -9.06
N ILE A 114 -40.60 -6.88 -8.21
CA ILE A 114 -41.34 -7.74 -7.29
C ILE A 114 -42.08 -6.91 -6.24
N ASN A 115 -41.50 -5.83 -5.73
CA ASN A 115 -42.19 -4.89 -4.87
C ASN A 115 -43.46 -4.32 -5.53
N GLY A 116 -43.41 -4.01 -6.83
CA GLY A 116 -44.56 -3.55 -7.59
C GLY A 116 -45.67 -4.61 -7.71
N ALA A 117 -45.27 -5.86 -7.93
CA ALA A 117 -46.20 -6.98 -8.00
C ALA A 117 -46.88 -7.30 -6.66
N ILE A 118 -46.14 -7.20 -5.55
CA ILE A 118 -46.66 -7.37 -4.18
C ILE A 118 -47.60 -6.22 -3.80
N GLY A 119 -47.17 -4.96 -4.03
CA GLY A 119 -47.94 -3.77 -3.68
C GLY A 119 -49.28 -3.63 -4.41
N SER A 120 -49.44 -4.25 -5.57
CA SER A 120 -50.71 -4.30 -6.33
C SER A 120 -51.69 -5.38 -5.82
N ASN A 121 -51.25 -6.36 -5.01
CA ASN A 121 -52.02 -7.50 -4.53
C ASN A 121 -51.83 -7.71 -3.01
N VAL A 122 -52.10 -6.67 -2.21
CA VAL A 122 -51.79 -6.60 -0.76
C VAL A 122 -52.44 -7.73 0.07
N THR A 123 -53.52 -8.36 -0.42
CA THR A 123 -54.24 -9.41 0.33
C THR A 123 -53.82 -10.84 0.03
N ASP A 124 -53.09 -11.07 -1.07
CA ASP A 124 -52.71 -12.42 -1.52
C ASP A 124 -51.34 -12.42 -2.27
N ALA A 125 -50.31 -11.82 -1.69
CA ALA A 125 -48.96 -11.94 -2.26
C ALA A 125 -48.56 -13.41 -2.28
N ALA A 126 -48.29 -13.96 -3.48
CA ALA A 126 -47.94 -15.36 -3.62
C ALA A 126 -46.62 -15.65 -2.85
N PRO A 127 -46.56 -16.69 -2.00
CA PRO A 127 -45.40 -17.00 -1.16
C PRO A 127 -44.09 -17.12 -1.96
N ASP A 128 -44.13 -17.62 -3.17
CA ASP A 128 -42.99 -17.77 -4.07
C ASP A 128 -42.38 -16.40 -4.50
N LEU A 129 -43.19 -15.35 -4.61
CA LEU A 129 -42.68 -13.99 -4.88
C LEU A 129 -41.97 -13.39 -3.66
N LEU A 130 -42.46 -13.68 -2.45
CA LEU A 130 -41.82 -13.25 -1.20
C LEU A 130 -40.47 -13.95 -1.04
N ASP A 131 -40.42 -15.25 -1.22
CA ASP A 131 -39.20 -16.04 -1.15
C ASP A 131 -38.17 -15.58 -2.19
N ARG A 132 -38.62 -15.36 -3.43
CA ARG A 132 -37.75 -14.83 -4.50
C ARG A 132 -37.19 -13.46 -4.16
N ARG A 133 -38.01 -12.54 -3.63
CA ARG A 133 -37.58 -11.23 -3.19
C ARG A 133 -36.53 -11.33 -2.09
N ASP A 134 -36.76 -12.14 -1.07
CA ASP A 134 -35.87 -12.29 0.07
C ASP A 134 -34.52 -12.91 -0.36
N GLN A 135 -34.53 -13.83 -1.32
CA GLN A 135 -33.32 -14.36 -1.95
C GLN A 135 -32.53 -13.27 -2.68
N LEU A 136 -33.21 -12.41 -3.47
CA LEU A 136 -32.57 -11.30 -4.19
C LEU A 136 -31.99 -10.25 -3.24
N ILE A 137 -32.72 -9.95 -2.15
CA ILE A 137 -32.23 -9.05 -1.09
C ILE A 137 -30.98 -9.61 -0.43
N SER A 138 -30.97 -10.90 -0.08
CA SER A 138 -29.78 -11.56 0.48
C SER A 138 -28.58 -11.46 -0.47
N GLN A 139 -28.78 -11.68 -1.77
CA GLN A 139 -27.73 -11.50 -2.78
C GLN A 139 -27.24 -10.05 -2.86
N LEU A 140 -28.16 -9.08 -2.87
CA LEU A 140 -27.83 -7.66 -2.93
C LEU A 140 -27.03 -7.20 -1.71
N VAL A 141 -27.45 -7.63 -0.52
CA VAL A 141 -26.73 -7.38 0.75
C VAL A 141 -25.36 -8.05 0.74
N GLY A 142 -25.23 -9.23 0.16
CA GLY A 142 -23.93 -9.88 -0.05
C GLY A 142 -22.94 -9.05 -0.88
N TYR A 143 -23.44 -8.22 -1.81
CA TYR A 143 -22.61 -7.30 -2.60
C TYR A 143 -22.29 -5.98 -1.89
N THR A 144 -23.27 -5.39 -1.19
CA THR A 144 -23.21 -4.01 -0.71
C THR A 144 -23.19 -3.86 0.81
N GLY A 145 -23.40 -4.97 1.54
CA GLY A 145 -23.79 -4.88 2.95
C GLY A 145 -25.15 -4.18 3.09
N GLY A 146 -25.48 -3.77 4.28
CA GLY A 146 -26.63 -2.94 4.54
C GLY A 146 -27.88 -3.70 4.96
N THR A 147 -29.02 -3.05 4.90
CA THR A 147 -30.27 -3.49 5.52
C THR A 147 -31.45 -3.43 4.56
N ALA A 148 -32.44 -4.28 4.82
CA ALA A 148 -33.73 -4.23 4.17
C ALA A 148 -34.82 -3.88 5.20
N VAL A 149 -35.69 -2.93 4.88
CA VAL A 149 -36.72 -2.41 5.77
C VAL A 149 -38.08 -2.59 5.11
N VAL A 150 -38.98 -3.28 5.83
CA VAL A 150 -40.36 -3.46 5.39
C VAL A 150 -41.14 -2.14 5.55
N GLN A 151 -41.91 -1.80 4.52
CA GLN A 151 -42.82 -0.64 4.49
C GLN A 151 -44.25 -1.10 4.50
N ASP A 152 -45.18 -0.14 4.64
CA ASP A 152 -46.61 -0.41 4.53
C ASP A 152 -46.95 -1.09 3.20
N GLY A 153 -47.83 -2.07 3.23
CA GLY A 153 -48.19 -2.86 2.05
C GLY A 153 -47.23 -3.98 1.70
N GLY A 154 -46.27 -4.33 2.61
CA GLY A 154 -45.34 -5.46 2.42
C GLY A 154 -44.17 -5.20 1.46
N VAL A 155 -44.03 -3.97 1.01
CA VAL A 155 -42.89 -3.51 0.14
C VAL A 155 -41.62 -3.43 0.97
N MET A 156 -40.47 -3.81 0.40
CA MET A 156 -39.17 -3.70 1.06
C MET A 156 -38.27 -2.66 0.41
N ASN A 157 -37.76 -1.75 1.22
CA ASN A 157 -36.71 -0.84 0.83
C ASN A 157 -35.35 -1.45 1.20
N VAL A 158 -34.35 -1.26 0.34
CA VAL A 158 -32.99 -1.79 0.56
C VAL A 158 -31.98 -0.65 0.51
N TYR A 159 -31.10 -0.64 1.51
CA TYR A 159 -30.05 0.38 1.70
C TYR A 159 -28.68 -0.28 1.76
N THR A 160 -27.62 0.44 1.34
CA THR A 160 -26.22 0.03 1.58
C THR A 160 -25.89 0.10 3.07
N ALA A 161 -24.72 -0.43 3.47
CA ALA A 161 -24.20 -0.30 4.84
C ALA A 161 -24.11 1.16 5.33
N GLY A 162 -23.86 2.11 4.44
CA GLY A 162 -23.81 3.55 4.74
C GLY A 162 -25.18 4.26 4.62
N GLY A 163 -26.28 3.53 4.50
CA GLY A 163 -27.64 4.10 4.44
C GLY A 163 -28.05 4.69 3.10
N ASN A 164 -27.25 4.51 2.04
CA ASN A 164 -27.64 4.97 0.70
C ASN A 164 -28.72 4.04 0.12
N ALA A 165 -29.82 4.62 -0.37
CA ALA A 165 -30.95 3.86 -0.88
C ALA A 165 -30.62 3.20 -2.24
N LEU A 166 -30.75 1.88 -2.31
CA LEU A 166 -30.65 1.09 -3.54
C LEU A 166 -32.01 0.80 -4.16
N VAL A 167 -33.00 0.48 -3.31
CA VAL A 167 -34.39 0.26 -3.72
C VAL A 167 -35.30 1.03 -2.78
N VAL A 168 -36.19 1.85 -3.31
CA VAL A 168 -37.25 2.54 -2.56
C VAL A 168 -38.57 2.29 -3.27
N GLY A 169 -39.46 1.53 -2.63
CA GLY A 169 -40.71 1.13 -3.25
C GLY A 169 -40.47 0.34 -4.53
N THR A 170 -40.96 0.85 -5.64
CA THR A 170 -40.84 0.29 -7.00
C THR A 170 -39.70 0.92 -7.81
N THR A 171 -38.86 1.73 -7.18
CA THR A 171 -37.79 2.46 -7.85
C THR A 171 -36.42 1.92 -7.40
N ALA A 172 -35.57 1.54 -8.36
CA ALA A 172 -34.18 1.19 -8.13
C ALA A 172 -33.26 2.36 -8.44
N SER A 173 -32.32 2.65 -7.54
CA SER A 173 -31.21 3.58 -7.80
C SER A 173 -30.19 2.92 -8.73
N LYS A 174 -29.49 3.72 -9.53
CA LYS A 174 -28.44 3.20 -10.42
C LYS A 174 -27.07 3.40 -9.80
N VAL A 175 -26.35 2.31 -9.60
CA VAL A 175 -24.95 2.29 -9.18
C VAL A 175 -24.07 2.33 -10.42
N THR A 176 -23.01 3.13 -10.40
CA THR A 176 -22.03 3.25 -11.48
C THR A 176 -20.62 3.36 -10.89
N THR A 177 -19.62 3.30 -11.75
CA THR A 177 -18.23 3.59 -11.39
C THR A 177 -17.80 4.94 -11.93
N VAL A 178 -16.99 5.65 -11.14
CA VAL A 178 -16.34 6.92 -11.52
C VAL A 178 -14.84 6.82 -11.24
N THR A 179 -14.05 7.62 -11.92
CA THR A 179 -12.61 7.68 -11.68
C THR A 179 -12.29 8.46 -10.42
N ASP A 180 -11.25 8.05 -9.71
CA ASP A 180 -10.71 8.82 -8.58
C ASP A 180 -10.20 10.18 -9.06
N PRO A 181 -10.49 11.28 -8.35
CA PRO A 181 -10.13 12.62 -8.79
C PRO A 181 -8.62 12.90 -8.85
N TYR A 182 -7.79 12.10 -8.19
CA TYR A 182 -6.33 12.20 -8.24
C TYR A 182 -5.67 11.07 -9.04
N GLN A 183 -6.30 9.90 -9.07
CA GLN A 183 -5.74 8.68 -9.65
C GLN A 183 -6.72 8.10 -10.67
N PRO A 184 -6.67 8.55 -11.94
CA PRO A 184 -7.62 8.12 -12.97
C PRO A 184 -7.63 6.59 -13.20
N GLU A 185 -6.56 5.90 -12.83
CA GLU A 185 -6.41 4.45 -12.87
C GLU A 185 -7.15 3.72 -11.74
N ARG A 186 -7.75 4.45 -10.78
CA ARG A 186 -8.57 3.90 -9.70
C ARG A 186 -10.03 4.24 -9.94
N LEU A 187 -10.88 3.23 -9.81
CA LEU A 187 -12.33 3.41 -9.83
C LEU A 187 -12.89 3.52 -8.41
N GLN A 188 -13.94 4.30 -8.28
CA GLN A 188 -14.78 4.44 -7.09
C GLN A 188 -16.22 4.10 -7.47
N LEU A 189 -17.02 3.67 -6.50
CA LEU A 189 -18.46 3.51 -6.71
C LEU A 189 -19.18 4.84 -6.53
N ALA A 190 -20.23 5.03 -7.33
CA ALA A 190 -21.09 6.21 -7.24
C ALA A 190 -22.56 5.82 -7.45
N LEU A 191 -23.45 6.60 -6.87
CA LEU A 191 -24.90 6.52 -7.07
C LEU A 191 -25.32 7.61 -8.05
N GLN A 192 -25.98 7.19 -9.11
CA GLN A 192 -26.56 8.10 -10.07
C GLN A 192 -28.01 8.41 -9.65
N THR A 193 -28.24 9.67 -9.24
CA THR A 193 -29.56 10.21 -8.95
C THR A 193 -30.06 11.07 -10.11
N GLN A 194 -31.32 11.50 -10.07
CA GLN A 194 -31.86 12.41 -11.07
C GLN A 194 -31.10 13.75 -11.04
N GLY A 195 -30.12 13.91 -11.96
CA GLY A 195 -29.36 15.14 -12.17
C GLY A 195 -27.96 15.21 -11.54
N SER A 196 -27.55 14.24 -10.72
CA SER A 196 -26.20 14.21 -10.13
C SER A 196 -25.65 12.80 -9.92
N THR A 197 -24.33 12.68 -9.93
CA THR A 197 -23.61 11.46 -9.56
C THR A 197 -22.90 11.72 -8.23
N ILE A 198 -23.19 10.92 -7.22
CA ILE A 198 -22.65 11.06 -5.88
C ILE A 198 -21.70 9.89 -5.64
N THR A 199 -20.41 10.19 -5.45
CA THR A 199 -19.40 9.18 -5.09
C THR A 199 -19.71 8.62 -3.71
N LEU A 200 -19.74 7.30 -3.59
CA LEU A 200 -19.95 6.62 -2.32
C LEU A 200 -18.64 6.59 -1.53
N ASP A 201 -18.71 6.90 -0.24
CA ASP A 201 -17.58 6.67 0.66
C ASP A 201 -17.25 5.16 0.69
N PRO A 202 -16.02 4.75 0.41
CA PRO A 202 -15.61 3.34 0.49
C PRO A 202 -15.99 2.65 1.80
N LYS A 203 -15.96 3.39 2.92
CA LYS A 203 -16.35 2.89 4.25
C LYS A 203 -17.86 2.73 4.43
N ALA A 204 -18.65 3.37 3.57
CA ALA A 204 -20.11 3.30 3.56
C ALA A 204 -20.65 2.17 2.66
N VAL A 205 -19.76 1.40 2.02
CA VAL A 205 -20.10 0.24 1.22
C VAL A 205 -19.60 -1.02 1.93
N GLY A 206 -20.51 -1.92 2.24
CA GLY A 206 -20.20 -3.23 2.83
C GLY A 206 -20.16 -4.34 1.80
N GLY A 207 -20.36 -5.58 2.26
CA GLY A 207 -20.42 -6.75 1.41
C GLY A 207 -19.15 -6.98 0.60
N LYS A 208 -19.26 -7.76 -0.46
CA LYS A 208 -18.13 -8.09 -1.32
C LYS A 208 -17.41 -6.86 -1.90
N ILE A 209 -18.18 -5.84 -2.26
CA ILE A 209 -17.60 -4.58 -2.80
C ILE A 209 -16.83 -3.82 -1.72
N GLY A 210 -17.41 -3.71 -0.52
CA GLY A 210 -16.70 -3.11 0.63
C GLY A 210 -15.39 -3.81 0.95
N GLY A 211 -15.37 -5.15 0.91
CA GLY A 211 -14.14 -5.94 1.09
C GLY A 211 -13.07 -5.67 0.03
N MET A 212 -13.44 -5.45 -1.24
CA MET A 212 -12.50 -5.07 -2.30
C MET A 212 -11.92 -3.67 -2.09
N LEU A 213 -12.77 -2.71 -1.71
CA LEU A 213 -12.34 -1.33 -1.45
C LEU A 213 -11.43 -1.26 -0.22
N GLU A 214 -11.81 -1.94 0.86
CA GLU A 214 -11.01 -2.04 2.08
C GLU A 214 -9.66 -2.72 1.82
N PHE A 215 -9.63 -3.84 1.10
CA PHE A 215 -8.39 -4.48 0.66
C PHE A 215 -7.46 -3.49 -0.04
N ARG A 216 -7.99 -2.75 -1.02
CA ARG A 216 -7.21 -1.78 -1.78
C ARG A 216 -6.60 -0.70 -0.88
N ASP A 217 -7.40 -0.18 0.06
CA ASP A 217 -7.01 0.97 0.86
C ASP A 217 -6.17 0.59 2.09
N THR A 218 -6.38 -0.59 2.69
CA THR A 218 -5.72 -0.99 3.95
C THR A 218 -4.59 -2.01 3.76
N VAL A 219 -4.56 -2.74 2.66
CA VAL A 219 -3.55 -3.78 2.41
C VAL A 219 -2.71 -3.45 1.19
N LEU A 220 -3.33 -3.29 0.01
CA LEU A 220 -2.61 -3.15 -1.26
C LEU A 220 -1.84 -1.83 -1.34
N THR A 221 -2.51 -0.70 -1.11
CA THR A 221 -1.88 0.64 -1.21
C THR A 221 -0.74 0.82 -0.21
N PRO A 222 -0.88 0.45 1.08
CA PRO A 222 0.25 0.49 2.02
C PRO A 222 1.41 -0.43 1.63
N ALA A 223 1.12 -1.66 1.15
CA ALA A 223 2.16 -2.58 0.72
C ALA A 223 2.95 -2.03 -0.49
N GLN A 224 2.27 -1.42 -1.47
CA GLN A 224 2.91 -0.76 -2.60
C GLN A 224 3.79 0.42 -2.17
N ALA A 225 3.31 1.22 -1.23
CA ALA A 225 4.04 2.36 -0.72
C ALA A 225 5.29 1.96 0.08
N GLU A 226 5.20 0.95 0.94
CA GLU A 226 6.34 0.44 1.70
C GLU A 226 7.36 -0.28 0.80
N LEU A 227 6.91 -1.04 -0.22
CA LEU A 227 7.82 -1.61 -1.23
C LEU A 227 8.57 -0.51 -1.98
N GLY A 228 7.89 0.56 -2.36
CA GLY A 228 8.50 1.73 -2.98
C GLY A 228 9.49 2.43 -2.05
N LYS A 229 9.16 2.59 -0.77
CA LYS A 229 10.06 3.16 0.24
C LYS A 229 11.35 2.34 0.39
N LEU A 230 11.23 1.02 0.42
CA LEU A 230 12.40 0.12 0.45
C LEU A 230 13.27 0.30 -0.80
N ALA A 231 12.65 0.39 -1.98
CA ALA A 231 13.33 0.59 -3.24
C ALA A 231 14.08 1.94 -3.30
N VAL A 232 13.44 3.02 -2.83
CA VAL A 232 14.07 4.36 -2.69
C VAL A 232 15.26 4.31 -1.75
N GLY A 233 15.06 3.73 -0.56
CA GLY A 233 16.12 3.63 0.44
C GLY A 233 17.34 2.86 -0.04
N LEU A 234 17.13 1.74 -0.74
CA LEU A 234 18.20 0.98 -1.35
C LEU A 234 18.94 1.81 -2.42
N ALA A 235 18.19 2.34 -3.40
CA ALA A 235 18.79 3.03 -4.54
C ALA A 235 19.58 4.26 -4.09
N GLU A 236 18.99 5.12 -3.28
CA GLU A 236 19.65 6.35 -2.84
C GLU A 236 20.81 6.09 -1.88
N SER A 237 20.69 5.15 -0.93
CA SER A 237 21.80 4.82 -0.03
C SER A 237 22.95 4.18 -0.79
N PHE A 238 22.66 3.31 -1.75
CA PHE A 238 23.70 2.69 -2.59
C PHE A 238 24.35 3.71 -3.51
N ASN A 239 23.58 4.58 -4.15
CA ASN A 239 24.08 5.65 -5.01
C ASN A 239 24.97 6.63 -4.22
N GLN A 240 24.55 7.01 -3.01
CA GLN A 240 25.33 7.90 -2.14
C GLN A 240 26.70 7.30 -1.83
N ALA A 241 26.77 6.00 -1.50
CA ALA A 241 28.03 5.31 -1.28
C ALA A 241 28.85 5.15 -2.58
N HIS A 242 28.19 4.83 -3.70
CA HIS A 242 28.83 4.63 -4.98
C HIS A 242 29.50 5.91 -5.53
N ARG A 243 28.87 7.07 -5.33
CA ARG A 243 29.42 8.40 -5.71
C ARG A 243 30.69 8.77 -4.94
N GLN A 244 30.98 8.13 -3.79
CA GLN A 244 32.17 8.42 -2.98
C GLN A 244 33.43 7.73 -3.50
N GLY A 245 33.31 6.76 -4.39
CA GLY A 245 34.40 5.99 -4.95
C GLY A 245 34.82 6.38 -6.36
N VAL A 246 35.78 5.65 -6.88
CA VAL A 246 36.17 5.72 -8.29
C VAL A 246 36.11 4.35 -8.96
N ASP A 247 35.83 4.38 -10.27
CA ASP A 247 35.77 3.21 -11.14
C ASP A 247 37.15 2.75 -11.63
N LEU A 248 37.21 1.68 -12.46
CA LEU A 248 38.47 1.20 -13.04
C LEU A 248 39.11 2.18 -14.02
N TYR A 249 38.35 3.14 -14.55
CA TYR A 249 38.92 4.21 -15.39
C TYR A 249 39.45 5.38 -14.57
N GLY A 250 39.34 5.29 -13.22
CA GLY A 250 39.73 6.36 -12.32
C GLY A 250 38.77 7.54 -12.34
N GLN A 251 37.53 7.35 -12.76
CA GLN A 251 36.49 8.37 -12.73
C GLN A 251 35.65 8.23 -11.47
N MET A 252 35.11 9.34 -10.94
CA MET A 252 34.17 9.29 -9.83
C MET A 252 32.92 8.49 -10.19
N GLY A 253 32.43 7.71 -9.24
CA GLY A 253 31.16 6.98 -9.37
C GLY A 253 29.99 7.91 -9.59
N GLY A 254 29.09 7.54 -10.49
CA GLY A 254 27.76 8.13 -10.62
C GLY A 254 26.72 7.31 -9.85
N ASP A 255 25.46 7.34 -10.30
CA ASP A 255 24.42 6.49 -9.78
C ASP A 255 24.59 5.05 -10.26
N PHE A 256 24.42 4.10 -9.35
CA PHE A 256 24.35 2.68 -9.68
C PHE A 256 22.92 2.27 -10.08
N PHE A 257 21.91 2.84 -9.39
CA PHE A 257 20.51 2.67 -9.69
C PHE A 257 19.88 3.97 -10.16
N ASN A 258 19.05 3.90 -11.20
CA ASN A 258 18.07 4.93 -11.49
C ASN A 258 16.78 4.62 -10.72
N ILE A 259 16.11 5.68 -10.24
CA ILE A 259 14.83 5.58 -9.55
C ILE A 259 13.96 6.78 -9.93
N GLY A 260 12.64 6.53 -10.05
CA GLY A 260 11.68 7.58 -10.33
C GLY A 260 11.49 8.53 -9.15
N ASN A 261 11.09 9.75 -9.43
CA ASN A 261 10.75 10.76 -8.44
C ASN A 261 9.40 10.46 -7.75
N PRO A 262 9.14 11.03 -6.57
CA PRO A 262 7.81 11.01 -5.96
C PRO A 262 6.76 11.52 -6.94
N ARG A 263 5.60 10.83 -6.98
CA ARG A 263 4.50 11.20 -7.87
C ARG A 263 3.64 12.27 -7.23
N VAL A 264 3.34 13.35 -7.98
CA VAL A 264 2.35 14.35 -7.59
C VAL A 264 1.29 14.47 -8.67
N THR A 265 0.02 14.27 -8.30
CA THR A 265 -1.11 14.33 -9.23
C THR A 265 -2.09 15.42 -8.82
N PRO A 266 -2.48 16.31 -9.74
CA PRO A 266 -3.50 17.32 -9.47
C PRO A 266 -4.88 16.69 -9.33
N ASN A 267 -5.74 17.29 -8.50
CA ASN A 267 -7.14 16.92 -8.46
C ASN A 267 -7.84 17.37 -9.76
N SER A 268 -8.72 16.53 -10.29
CA SER A 268 -9.45 16.82 -11.54
C SER A 268 -10.37 18.05 -11.46
N SER A 269 -10.70 18.53 -10.25
CA SER A 269 -11.50 19.74 -10.02
C SER A 269 -10.67 21.01 -9.83
N ASN A 270 -9.35 20.94 -9.94
CA ASN A 270 -8.50 22.12 -9.85
C ASN A 270 -8.82 23.12 -10.97
N THR A 271 -8.79 24.41 -10.64
CA THR A 271 -9.11 25.51 -11.55
C THR A 271 -7.90 26.36 -11.93
N GLY A 272 -6.82 26.28 -11.14
CA GLY A 272 -5.55 26.96 -11.44
C GLY A 272 -4.67 26.19 -12.42
N THR A 273 -3.56 26.81 -12.80
CA THR A 273 -2.51 26.21 -13.65
C THR A 273 -1.33 25.70 -12.82
N GLY A 274 -1.50 25.58 -11.49
CA GLY A 274 -0.48 25.10 -10.58
C GLY A 274 0.01 23.71 -10.93
N SER A 275 1.32 23.49 -10.83
CA SER A 275 1.97 22.19 -10.95
C SER A 275 2.96 22.01 -9.80
N ILE A 276 3.24 20.79 -9.40
CA ILE A 276 4.20 20.49 -8.35
C ILE A 276 5.12 19.39 -8.87
N THR A 277 6.42 19.63 -8.82
CA THR A 277 7.45 18.61 -9.04
C THR A 277 8.04 18.20 -7.70
N ALA A 278 8.35 16.92 -7.54
CA ALA A 278 8.87 16.36 -6.30
C ALA A 278 10.22 15.69 -6.50
N SER A 279 11.06 15.72 -5.50
CA SER A 279 12.34 15.02 -5.42
C SER A 279 12.57 14.48 -4.01
N TYR A 280 13.43 13.49 -3.87
CA TYR A 280 13.83 13.01 -2.54
C TYR A 280 14.84 13.97 -1.93
N GLY A 281 14.64 14.29 -0.64
CA GLY A 281 15.55 15.04 0.19
C GLY A 281 16.14 14.16 1.30
N ASP A 282 15.68 14.32 2.54
CA ASP A 282 16.17 13.57 3.70
C ASP A 282 15.47 12.21 3.83
N LEU A 283 16.11 11.13 3.36
CA LEU A 283 15.59 9.77 3.44
C LEU A 283 15.24 9.32 4.87
N SER A 284 15.96 9.83 5.87
CA SER A 284 15.71 9.46 7.26
C SER A 284 14.30 9.84 7.74
N LYS A 285 13.69 10.81 7.08
CA LYS A 285 12.33 11.30 7.34
C LYS A 285 11.30 10.78 6.35
N LEU A 286 11.73 10.00 5.34
CA LEU A 286 10.83 9.51 4.30
C LEU A 286 9.73 8.64 4.89
N ASP A 287 8.48 9.06 4.66
CA ASP A 287 7.27 8.31 5.02
C ASP A 287 6.57 7.84 3.74
N ALA A 288 6.04 6.61 3.78
CA ALA A 288 5.33 6.02 2.65
C ALA A 288 3.88 6.52 2.50
N GLN A 289 3.37 7.31 3.46
CA GLN A 289 1.98 7.75 3.50
C GLN A 289 1.68 8.77 2.41
N ASN A 290 0.54 8.60 1.74
CA ASN A 290 0.04 9.57 0.79
C ASN A 290 -0.40 10.86 1.48
N ILE A 291 -0.12 12.01 0.85
CA ILE A 291 -0.33 13.34 1.42
C ILE A 291 -1.16 14.18 0.44
N VAL A 292 -2.20 14.81 0.94
CA VAL A 292 -2.96 15.82 0.19
C VAL A 292 -2.40 17.20 0.50
N LEU A 293 -1.95 17.88 -0.54
CA LEU A 293 -1.53 19.27 -0.52
C LEU A 293 -2.72 20.12 -0.97
N LYS A 294 -3.01 21.19 -0.25
CA LYS A 294 -4.08 22.14 -0.56
C LYS A 294 -3.55 23.55 -0.52
N PHE A 295 -3.85 24.32 -1.55
CA PHE A 295 -3.57 25.78 -1.57
C PHE A 295 -4.77 26.56 -1.02
N ASP A 296 -4.59 27.34 0.04
CA ASP A 296 -5.68 28.10 0.64
C ASP A 296 -5.91 29.49 -0.02
N GLY A 297 -5.10 29.83 -1.00
CA GLY A 297 -5.08 31.11 -1.70
C GLY A 297 -3.87 31.98 -1.34
N THR A 298 -3.14 31.63 -0.27
CA THR A 298 -1.93 32.34 0.20
C THR A 298 -0.79 31.38 0.53
N GLN A 299 -1.08 30.25 1.13
CA GLN A 299 -0.09 29.26 1.57
C GLN A 299 -0.57 27.82 1.32
N TRP A 300 0.39 26.92 1.33
CA TRP A 300 0.15 25.49 1.21
C TRP A 300 -0.14 24.87 2.57
N GLN A 301 -1.08 23.95 2.59
CA GLN A 301 -1.41 23.10 3.73
C GLN A 301 -1.25 21.65 3.32
N ALA A 302 -0.80 20.81 4.25
CA ALA A 302 -0.63 19.38 4.01
C ALA A 302 -1.39 18.56 5.04
N SER A 303 -1.99 17.47 4.59
CA SER A 303 -2.67 16.50 5.45
C SER A 303 -2.49 15.08 4.93
N ARG A 304 -2.55 14.11 5.83
CA ARG A 304 -2.58 12.69 5.46
C ARG A 304 -3.81 12.39 4.62
N ALA A 305 -3.65 11.65 3.55
CA ALA A 305 -4.76 11.30 2.66
C ALA A 305 -5.78 10.33 3.30
N ASP A 306 -5.34 9.48 4.22
CA ASP A 306 -6.14 8.44 4.88
C ASP A 306 -6.96 8.94 6.07
N THR A 307 -6.38 9.85 6.87
CA THR A 307 -6.97 10.32 8.13
C THR A 307 -7.37 11.79 8.10
N GLY A 308 -6.86 12.57 7.14
CA GLY A 308 -6.99 14.03 7.13
C GLY A 308 -6.15 14.76 8.18
N ALA A 309 -5.33 14.06 8.96
CA ALA A 309 -4.48 14.66 9.99
C ALA A 309 -3.48 15.63 9.35
N SER A 310 -3.36 16.83 9.91
CA SER A 310 -2.44 17.87 9.43
C SER A 310 -0.98 17.46 9.59
N ILE A 311 -0.16 17.78 8.59
CA ILE A 311 1.29 17.53 8.58
C ILE A 311 2.01 18.87 8.46
N ALA A 312 3.12 19.03 9.20
CA ALA A 312 3.95 20.21 9.11
C ALA A 312 4.61 20.33 7.74
N LEU A 313 4.56 21.52 7.16
CA LEU A 313 5.14 21.88 5.88
C LEU A 313 6.03 23.09 6.07
N THR A 314 7.25 23.07 5.52
CA THR A 314 8.20 24.19 5.59
C THR A 314 8.62 24.62 4.18
N GLY A 315 9.19 25.81 4.03
CA GLY A 315 9.61 26.36 2.74
C GLY A 315 8.51 27.15 2.02
N THR A 316 8.89 27.83 0.94
CA THR A 316 8.00 28.68 0.13
C THR A 316 7.49 28.00 -1.15
N GLY A 317 8.14 26.90 -1.56
CA GLY A 317 7.83 26.20 -2.81
C GLY A 317 8.60 26.68 -4.03
N SER A 318 9.52 27.65 -3.86
CA SER A 318 10.42 28.05 -4.94
C SER A 318 11.55 27.03 -5.12
N ALA A 319 12.24 27.07 -6.26
CA ALA A 319 13.40 26.20 -6.49
C ALA A 319 14.56 26.46 -5.49
N ALA A 320 14.67 27.69 -4.97
CA ALA A 320 15.68 28.07 -3.97
C ALA A 320 15.26 27.71 -2.53
N ASP A 321 13.96 27.57 -2.27
CA ASP A 321 13.38 27.24 -0.98
C ASP A 321 12.14 26.34 -1.20
N PRO A 322 12.36 25.05 -1.53
CA PRO A 322 11.27 24.12 -1.82
C PRO A 322 10.40 23.87 -0.59
N LEU A 323 9.14 23.50 -0.81
CA LEU A 323 8.34 22.96 0.29
C LEU A 323 8.94 21.62 0.72
N VAL A 324 9.15 21.44 2.01
CA VAL A 324 9.71 20.19 2.56
C VAL A 324 8.68 19.50 3.44
N ILE A 325 8.44 18.25 3.16
CA ILE A 325 7.48 17.41 3.88
C ILE A 325 7.95 15.95 3.91
N ASN A 326 8.10 15.38 5.10
CA ASN A 326 8.41 13.96 5.30
C ASN A 326 9.54 13.44 4.38
N GLY A 327 10.64 14.19 4.27
CA GLY A 327 11.79 13.80 3.46
C GLY A 327 11.65 14.01 1.95
N VAL A 328 10.57 14.66 1.51
CA VAL A 328 10.34 15.02 0.10
C VAL A 328 10.41 16.53 -0.06
N GLU A 329 11.05 16.98 -1.12
CA GLU A 329 11.15 18.38 -1.53
C GLU A 329 10.22 18.62 -2.72
N LEU A 330 9.45 19.72 -2.66
CA LEU A 330 8.44 20.05 -3.65
C LEU A 330 8.69 21.45 -4.21
N VAL A 331 8.76 21.56 -5.53
CA VAL A 331 8.86 22.83 -6.23
C VAL A 331 7.55 23.11 -6.94
N VAL A 332 6.95 24.25 -6.63
CA VAL A 332 5.67 24.70 -7.19
C VAL A 332 5.94 25.51 -8.46
N GLY A 333 5.27 25.12 -9.54
CA GLY A 333 5.22 25.83 -10.80
C GLY A 333 3.81 26.35 -11.13
N GLY A 334 3.71 27.22 -12.12
CA GLY A 334 2.43 27.77 -12.52
C GLY A 334 1.77 28.66 -11.45
N THR A 335 0.45 28.79 -11.54
CA THR A 335 -0.35 29.62 -10.62
C THR A 335 -1.49 28.78 -10.04
N PRO A 336 -1.35 28.28 -8.82
CA PRO A 336 -2.44 27.56 -8.16
C PRO A 336 -3.59 28.51 -7.81
N SER A 337 -4.82 28.04 -7.92
CA SER A 337 -6.01 28.75 -7.45
C SER A 337 -6.38 28.30 -6.04
N LYS A 338 -7.11 29.16 -5.32
CA LYS A 338 -7.62 28.83 -3.98
C LYS A 338 -8.43 27.52 -4.02
N ASN A 339 -8.14 26.61 -3.11
CA ASN A 339 -8.68 25.25 -2.97
C ASN A 339 -8.17 24.24 -3.99
N ASP A 340 -7.22 24.57 -4.86
CA ASP A 340 -6.53 23.56 -5.65
C ASP A 340 -5.85 22.54 -4.74
N ARG A 341 -5.91 21.27 -5.14
CA ARG A 341 -5.40 20.14 -4.36
C ARG A 341 -4.52 19.24 -5.21
N PHE A 342 -3.53 18.67 -4.58
CA PHE A 342 -2.61 17.73 -5.22
C PHE A 342 -2.40 16.53 -4.28
N LEU A 343 -2.33 15.34 -4.85
CA LEU A 343 -1.96 14.14 -4.11
C LEU A 343 -0.47 13.87 -4.31
N LEU A 344 0.29 13.97 -3.23
CA LEU A 344 1.67 13.49 -3.19
C LEU A 344 1.67 12.01 -2.77
N GLN A 345 2.26 11.19 -3.61
CA GLN A 345 2.56 9.79 -3.36
C GLN A 345 4.08 9.63 -3.27
N PRO A 346 4.66 9.66 -2.07
CA PRO A 346 6.12 9.72 -1.91
C PRO A 346 6.83 8.52 -2.54
N THR A 347 6.24 7.34 -2.44
CA THR A 347 6.93 6.09 -2.79
C THR A 347 6.06 5.12 -3.61
N ALA A 348 4.75 5.36 -3.73
CA ALA A 348 3.85 4.47 -4.44
C ALA A 348 4.22 4.37 -5.94
N GLY A 349 4.39 3.15 -6.44
CA GLY A 349 4.74 2.87 -7.83
C GLY A 349 6.24 3.00 -8.16
N VAL A 350 7.03 3.62 -7.29
CA VAL A 350 8.46 3.86 -7.52
C VAL A 350 9.25 2.55 -7.65
N ALA A 351 8.85 1.49 -6.95
CA ALA A 351 9.47 0.16 -7.08
C ALA A 351 9.48 -0.36 -8.53
N GLY A 352 8.51 0.07 -9.35
CA GLY A 352 8.44 -0.29 -10.77
C GLY A 352 9.41 0.46 -11.68
N SER A 353 10.06 1.52 -11.20
CA SER A 353 10.96 2.36 -11.96
C SER A 353 12.44 2.11 -11.64
N VAL A 354 12.74 1.22 -10.70
CA VAL A 354 14.13 0.89 -10.34
C VAL A 354 14.81 0.16 -11.49
N GLU A 355 15.94 0.66 -11.91
CA GLU A 355 16.79 0.02 -12.92
C GLU A 355 18.28 0.31 -12.63
N THR A 356 19.18 -0.47 -13.18
CA THR A 356 20.62 -0.16 -13.08
C THR A 356 20.98 0.97 -14.04
N ALA A 357 21.60 2.03 -13.53
CA ALA A 357 22.11 3.15 -14.33
C ALA A 357 23.39 2.79 -15.11
N ILE A 358 24.09 1.75 -14.65
CA ILE A 358 25.38 1.29 -15.19
C ILE A 358 25.15 0.11 -16.11
N THR A 359 25.81 0.10 -17.27
CA THR A 359 25.83 -1.03 -18.22
C THR A 359 27.21 -1.70 -18.33
N ASP A 360 28.27 -0.95 -18.04
CA ASP A 360 29.68 -1.43 -18.05
C ASP A 360 30.12 -1.72 -16.61
N PRO A 361 30.45 -2.98 -16.27
CA PRO A 361 30.90 -3.35 -14.93
C PRO A 361 32.18 -2.64 -14.50
N SER A 362 33.01 -2.15 -15.45
CA SER A 362 34.20 -1.35 -15.14
C SER A 362 33.86 0.02 -14.52
N ARG A 363 32.61 0.52 -14.70
CA ARG A 363 32.11 1.77 -14.12
C ARG A 363 31.70 1.65 -12.66
N ILE A 364 31.70 0.47 -12.08
CA ILE A 364 31.42 0.29 -10.66
C ILE A 364 32.54 0.94 -9.83
N ALA A 365 32.18 1.87 -8.95
CA ALA A 365 33.13 2.62 -8.12
C ALA A 365 33.51 1.83 -6.86
N ALA A 366 34.44 0.91 -7.00
CA ALA A 366 34.89 0.00 -5.92
C ALA A 366 36.05 0.54 -5.09
N ALA A 367 36.89 1.45 -5.67
CA ALA A 367 38.04 2.04 -5.00
C ALA A 367 37.70 3.38 -4.34
N ALA A 368 38.39 3.78 -3.27
CA ALA A 368 38.28 5.10 -2.67
C ALA A 368 38.69 6.17 -3.68
N ALA A 369 38.05 7.38 -3.62
CA ALA A 369 38.35 8.49 -4.51
C ALA A 369 39.79 9.01 -4.33
N VAL A 370 40.26 9.02 -3.09
CA VAL A 370 41.60 9.48 -2.69
C VAL A 370 42.24 8.50 -1.70
N LYS A 371 43.55 8.51 -1.69
CA LYS A 371 44.39 7.70 -0.78
C LYS A 371 45.27 8.60 0.07
N GLY A 372 45.44 8.26 1.32
CA GLY A 372 46.36 8.91 2.24
C GLY A 372 47.60 8.07 2.50
N ALA A 373 48.77 8.69 2.50
CA ALA A 373 50.04 8.04 2.84
C ALA A 373 50.95 8.98 3.63
N ALA A 374 51.64 8.43 4.63
CA ALA A 374 52.76 9.11 5.27
C ALA A 374 53.99 9.07 4.38
N ALA A 375 54.75 10.16 4.30
CA ALA A 375 56.01 10.15 3.57
C ALA A 375 57.04 9.24 4.27
N LEU A 376 57.84 8.53 3.50
CA LEU A 376 58.85 7.62 4.03
C LEU A 376 59.93 8.33 4.88
N ALA A 377 60.15 9.63 4.65
CA ALA A 377 61.10 10.44 5.38
C ALA A 377 60.58 10.92 6.76
N ASN A 378 59.34 10.64 7.11
CA ASN A 378 58.76 11.06 8.39
C ASN A 378 59.53 10.43 9.55
N THR A 379 59.81 11.24 10.58
CA THR A 379 60.57 10.87 11.77
C THR A 379 59.73 10.83 13.05
N GLY A 380 58.52 11.36 12.99
CA GLY A 380 57.52 11.28 14.06
C GLY A 380 56.73 9.99 14.04
N THR A 381 55.83 9.86 14.99
CA THR A 381 54.94 8.70 15.13
C THR A 381 53.53 8.94 14.57
N GLY A 382 53.38 10.02 13.80
CA GLY A 382 52.08 10.37 13.18
C GLY A 382 51.57 9.25 12.29
N LYS A 383 50.32 8.80 12.50
CA LYS A 383 49.64 7.74 11.76
C LYS A 383 48.32 8.28 11.20
N LEU A 384 48.22 8.23 9.88
CA LEU A 384 47.02 8.60 9.13
C LEU A 384 46.10 7.38 9.02
N THR A 385 44.82 7.55 9.37
CA THR A 385 43.80 6.51 9.29
C THR A 385 42.43 7.09 8.85
N GLY A 386 41.57 6.24 8.34
CA GLY A 386 40.16 6.63 8.10
C GLY A 386 39.99 7.71 7.04
N VAL A 387 40.70 7.61 5.93
CA VAL A 387 40.45 8.54 4.79
C VAL A 387 39.04 8.34 4.28
N ALA A 388 38.27 9.41 4.23
CA ALA A 388 36.89 9.41 3.81
C ALA A 388 36.57 10.62 2.92
N VAL A 389 35.64 10.44 2.00
CA VAL A 389 35.05 11.55 1.24
C VAL A 389 33.93 12.17 2.07
N THR A 390 33.96 13.48 2.24
CA THR A 390 32.96 14.25 3.00
C THR A 390 32.10 15.13 2.10
N ASP A 391 32.61 15.51 0.91
CA ASP A 391 31.89 16.27 -0.09
C ASP A 391 32.30 15.82 -1.50
N VAL A 392 31.44 15.03 -2.13
CA VAL A 392 31.65 14.52 -3.51
C VAL A 392 31.55 15.61 -4.57
N GLY A 393 30.91 16.76 -4.24
CA GLY A 393 30.75 17.92 -5.13
C GLY A 393 31.93 18.87 -5.12
N ASN A 394 32.91 18.66 -4.23
CA ASN A 394 34.07 19.55 -4.14
C ASN A 394 34.98 19.41 -5.38
N ALA A 395 35.17 20.52 -6.09
CA ALA A 395 35.96 20.54 -7.33
C ALA A 395 37.41 20.09 -7.12
N ASN A 396 37.99 20.28 -5.92
CA ASN A 396 39.35 19.95 -5.57
C ASN A 396 39.50 18.60 -4.86
N LEU A 397 38.44 17.79 -4.79
CA LEU A 397 38.43 16.50 -4.07
C LEU A 397 39.61 15.61 -4.50
N ARG A 398 39.94 15.62 -5.77
CA ARG A 398 40.95 14.76 -6.36
C ARG A 398 42.28 15.48 -6.65
N ASP A 399 42.42 16.71 -6.21
CA ASP A 399 43.72 17.41 -6.30
C ASP A 399 44.67 16.88 -5.22
N PRO A 400 45.95 16.61 -5.58
CA PRO A 400 46.93 16.20 -4.60
C PRO A 400 47.09 17.25 -3.49
N ALA A 401 47.15 16.78 -2.24
CA ALA A 401 47.37 17.62 -1.10
C ALA A 401 48.52 17.12 -0.22
N ALA A 402 49.42 18.01 0.17
CA ALA A 402 50.51 17.75 1.11
C ALA A 402 50.23 18.44 2.44
N ILE A 403 50.11 17.66 3.50
CA ILE A 403 49.96 18.11 4.87
C ILE A 403 51.36 18.08 5.50
N VAL A 404 51.96 19.25 5.68
CA VAL A 404 53.35 19.39 6.15
C VAL A 404 53.36 19.97 7.57
N PHE A 405 53.98 19.28 8.49
CA PHE A 405 54.12 19.70 9.88
C PHE A 405 55.27 20.74 10.01
N THR A 406 54.89 21.95 10.44
CA THR A 406 55.84 23.04 10.72
C THR A 406 56.35 23.01 12.14
N SER A 407 55.62 22.33 13.05
CA SER A 407 56.05 22.00 14.42
C SER A 407 55.30 20.73 14.87
N ALA A 408 55.53 20.27 16.10
CA ALA A 408 54.79 19.13 16.68
C ALA A 408 53.28 19.39 16.84
N THR A 409 52.87 20.64 16.80
CA THR A 409 51.45 21.06 17.08
C THR A 409 50.88 21.93 15.97
N THR A 410 51.59 22.15 14.87
CA THR A 410 51.10 22.95 13.76
C THR A 410 51.46 22.33 12.41
N TYR A 411 50.54 22.42 11.47
CA TYR A 411 50.71 21.95 10.09
C TYR A 411 50.13 22.94 9.08
N THR A 412 50.55 22.83 7.84
CA THR A 412 49.98 23.54 6.69
C THR A 412 49.47 22.51 5.66
N ILE A 413 48.48 22.87 4.87
CA ILE A 413 48.00 22.13 3.71
C ILE A 413 48.43 22.90 2.45
N ASN A 414 49.24 22.26 1.59
CA ASN A 414 49.80 22.86 0.36
C ASN A 414 50.45 24.23 0.59
N GLY A 415 51.16 24.43 1.73
CA GLY A 415 51.79 25.68 2.08
C GLY A 415 50.84 26.82 2.45
N GLY A 416 49.60 26.54 2.70
CA GLY A 416 48.59 27.51 3.15
C GLY A 416 48.81 28.00 4.59
N ALA A 417 47.78 28.62 5.20
CA ALA A 417 47.84 29.08 6.57
C ALA A 417 48.08 27.95 7.57
N PRO A 418 48.93 28.20 8.62
CA PRO A 418 49.18 27.22 9.67
C PRO A 418 47.88 26.86 10.45
N GLN A 419 47.68 25.59 10.70
CA GLN A 419 46.59 25.06 11.48
C GLN A 419 47.12 24.31 12.71
N THR A 420 46.36 24.34 13.81
CA THR A 420 46.73 23.63 15.05
C THR A 420 46.42 22.15 14.94
N TYR A 421 47.25 21.32 15.56
CA TYR A 421 47.09 19.86 15.61
C TYR A 421 47.04 19.37 17.06
N THR A 422 46.18 18.40 17.28
CA THR A 422 46.11 17.59 18.50
C THR A 422 45.98 16.11 18.10
N PRO A 423 46.65 15.17 18.82
CA PRO A 423 46.57 13.73 18.48
C PRO A 423 45.09 13.24 18.45
N GLY A 424 44.76 12.42 17.44
CA GLY A 424 43.39 11.94 17.22
C GLY A 424 42.45 12.93 16.53
N GLN A 425 42.97 14.10 16.11
CA GLN A 425 42.17 15.11 15.41
C GLN A 425 41.82 14.66 14.00
N THR A 426 40.57 14.96 13.57
CA THR A 426 40.17 14.87 12.18
C THR A 426 40.68 16.10 11.40
N ILE A 427 41.43 15.86 10.35
CA ILE A 427 41.86 16.86 9.40
C ILE A 427 40.98 16.79 8.17
N SER A 428 40.38 17.89 7.76
CA SER A 428 39.47 17.99 6.62
C SER A 428 39.87 19.11 5.67
N ALA A 429 39.88 18.85 4.38
CA ALA A 429 40.06 19.83 3.32
C ALA A 429 39.56 19.27 1.99
N ASN A 430 39.25 20.12 1.01
CA ASN A 430 38.97 19.71 -0.38
C ASN A 430 37.90 18.60 -0.53
N GLY A 431 36.98 18.45 0.42
CA GLY A 431 35.95 17.38 0.37
C GLY A 431 36.40 16.00 0.85
N TRP A 432 37.56 15.90 1.46
CA TRP A 432 38.03 14.69 2.14
C TRP A 432 38.37 14.97 3.61
N SER A 433 38.42 13.92 4.41
CA SER A 433 38.89 13.93 5.79
C SER A 433 39.69 12.67 6.11
N PHE A 434 40.53 12.78 7.14
CA PHE A 434 41.20 11.63 7.76
C PHE A 434 41.51 11.93 9.22
N VAL A 435 41.74 10.88 10.00
CA VAL A 435 42.19 11.00 11.40
C VAL A 435 43.69 10.87 11.45
N LEU A 436 44.38 11.81 12.07
CA LEU A 436 45.79 11.74 12.35
C LEU A 436 46.00 11.54 13.84
N ASP A 437 46.68 10.45 14.20
CA ASP A 437 47.00 10.13 15.57
C ASP A 437 48.53 10.12 15.75
N GLY A 438 49.01 10.13 17.01
CA GLY A 438 50.43 10.11 17.34
C GLY A 438 51.06 11.52 17.42
N ALA A 439 52.38 11.53 17.41
CA ALA A 439 53.22 12.72 17.56
C ALA A 439 54.06 12.98 16.31
N PRO A 440 53.56 13.71 15.31
CA PRO A 440 54.34 14.11 14.14
C PRO A 440 55.43 15.12 14.58
N LYS A 441 56.49 15.19 13.80
CA LYS A 441 57.60 16.12 14.00
C LYS A 441 57.67 17.17 12.87
N THR A 442 58.41 18.24 13.11
CA THR A 442 58.69 19.24 12.08
C THR A 442 59.28 18.62 10.84
N GLY A 443 58.69 18.87 9.67
CA GLY A 443 59.06 18.30 8.39
C GLY A 443 58.29 17.03 8.01
N ASP A 444 57.59 16.39 8.94
CA ASP A 444 56.76 15.25 8.62
C ASP A 444 55.66 15.65 7.62
N THR A 445 55.44 14.81 6.65
CA THR A 445 54.50 15.04 5.55
C THR A 445 53.52 13.88 5.40
N PHE A 446 52.24 14.21 5.25
CA PHE A 446 51.20 13.26 4.90
C PHE A 446 50.54 13.71 3.59
N ASN A 447 50.48 12.79 2.63
CA ASN A 447 49.99 13.11 1.29
C ASN A 447 48.62 12.48 1.07
N ILE A 448 47.70 13.29 0.54
CA ILE A 448 46.45 12.80 -0.04
C ILE A 448 46.59 12.88 -1.56
N THR A 449 46.38 11.75 -2.25
CA THR A 449 46.52 11.64 -3.71
C THR A 449 45.28 10.98 -4.30
N PRO A 450 44.88 11.33 -5.54
CA PRO A 450 43.81 10.67 -6.24
C PRO A 450 44.14 9.18 -6.47
N THR A 451 43.16 8.32 -6.32
CA THR A 451 43.31 6.91 -6.65
C THR A 451 43.44 6.73 -8.17
N PRO A 452 44.50 6.07 -8.67
CA PRO A 452 44.74 5.90 -10.10
C PRO A 452 43.75 4.90 -10.73
N ALA A 453 43.61 4.97 -12.05
CA ALA A 453 42.92 3.95 -12.85
C ALA A 453 43.51 2.55 -12.63
N GLY A 454 42.67 1.52 -12.73
CA GLY A 454 43.07 0.13 -12.54
C GLY A 454 43.46 -0.23 -11.10
N SER A 455 43.07 0.59 -10.11
CA SER A 455 43.36 0.32 -8.70
C SER A 455 42.63 -0.93 -8.21
N SER A 456 43.33 -1.75 -7.42
CA SER A 456 42.78 -2.89 -6.69
C SER A 456 42.26 -2.52 -5.30
N ASP A 457 42.23 -1.22 -4.97
CA ASP A 457 41.65 -0.74 -3.72
C ASP A 457 40.17 -1.11 -3.61
N ASN A 458 39.78 -1.63 -2.46
CA ASN A 458 38.40 -2.10 -2.19
C ASN A 458 37.67 -1.26 -1.14
N SER A 459 38.21 -0.11 -0.77
CA SER A 459 37.71 0.70 0.34
C SER A 459 36.24 1.14 0.10
N ASN A 460 35.93 1.53 -1.14
CA ASN A 460 34.56 1.91 -1.46
C ASN A 460 33.62 0.69 -1.61
N ALA A 461 34.13 -0.44 -2.11
CA ALA A 461 33.35 -1.70 -2.13
C ALA A 461 32.99 -2.15 -0.72
N ALA A 462 33.89 -1.98 0.26
CA ALA A 462 33.58 -2.22 1.67
C ALA A 462 32.55 -1.25 2.24
N LEU A 463 32.49 -0.01 1.74
CA LEU A 463 31.44 0.95 2.09
C LEU A 463 30.09 0.55 1.49
N LEU A 464 30.08 0.11 0.22
CA LEU A 464 28.88 -0.42 -0.46
C LEU A 464 28.32 -1.64 0.27
N ALA A 465 29.16 -2.54 0.79
CA ALA A 465 28.72 -3.70 1.56
C ALA A 465 28.01 -3.33 2.87
N LYS A 466 28.31 -2.16 3.46
CA LYS A 466 27.63 -1.69 4.67
C LYS A 466 26.27 -1.05 4.41
N VAL A 467 25.90 -0.82 3.16
CA VAL A 467 24.62 -0.20 2.80
C VAL A 467 23.44 -1.05 3.24
N GLU A 468 23.56 -2.38 3.26
CA GLU A 468 22.52 -3.28 3.75
C GLU A 468 22.07 -2.94 5.19
N ASP A 469 23.05 -2.59 6.03
CA ASP A 469 22.84 -2.21 7.43
C ASP A 469 22.73 -0.70 7.63
N ALA A 470 22.66 0.08 6.54
CA ALA A 470 22.48 1.53 6.63
C ALA A 470 21.14 1.88 7.30
N LYS A 471 21.21 2.71 8.33
CA LYS A 471 20.04 3.20 9.07
C LYS A 471 19.37 4.31 8.26
N ALA A 472 18.66 3.92 7.19
CA ALA A 472 18.12 4.85 6.21
C ALA A 472 16.81 5.51 6.64
N PHE A 473 16.04 4.90 7.56
CA PHE A 473 14.66 5.31 7.85
C PHE A 473 14.42 5.62 9.34
N ASN A 474 13.27 6.24 9.62
CA ASN A 474 12.78 6.56 10.97
C ASN A 474 13.84 7.30 11.81
N ALA A 475 14.31 8.43 11.29
CA ALA A 475 15.35 9.24 11.91
C ALA A 475 16.65 8.45 12.24
N GLY A 476 17.02 7.52 11.36
CA GLY A 476 18.23 6.71 11.52
C GLY A 476 18.12 5.57 12.54
N THR A 477 16.93 5.06 12.79
CA THR A 477 16.72 3.91 13.71
C THR A 477 16.45 2.60 13.00
N VAL A 478 15.95 2.63 11.75
CA VAL A 478 15.60 1.43 10.96
C VAL A 478 16.59 1.24 9.82
N THR A 479 17.21 0.05 9.76
CA THR A 479 18.10 -0.35 8.66
C THR A 479 17.30 -0.75 7.43
N LEU A 480 17.95 -0.77 6.27
CA LEU A 480 17.34 -1.25 5.02
C LEU A 480 16.88 -2.71 5.15
N ASN A 481 17.71 -3.57 5.72
CA ASN A 481 17.36 -4.97 5.97
C ASN A 481 16.20 -5.08 6.98
N GLY A 482 16.20 -4.24 8.02
CA GLY A 482 15.09 -4.12 8.97
C GLY A 482 13.78 -3.68 8.31
N ALA A 483 13.84 -2.77 7.33
CA ALA A 483 12.66 -2.33 6.57
C ALA A 483 12.10 -3.45 5.68
N LEU A 484 12.96 -4.26 5.05
CA LEU A 484 12.56 -5.45 4.29
C LEU A 484 11.79 -6.45 5.17
N GLY A 485 12.34 -6.78 6.36
CA GLY A 485 11.67 -7.64 7.32
C GLY A 485 10.36 -7.04 7.85
N GLY A 486 10.34 -5.72 8.07
CA GLY A 486 9.16 -4.96 8.49
C GLY A 486 8.02 -5.03 7.47
N LEU A 487 8.32 -4.85 6.19
CA LEU A 487 7.34 -4.95 5.10
C LEU A 487 6.69 -6.35 5.05
N THR A 488 7.49 -7.41 5.09
CA THR A 488 6.98 -8.79 5.10
C THR A 488 6.11 -9.06 6.34
N THR A 489 6.54 -8.57 7.50
CA THR A 489 5.78 -8.71 8.75
C THR A 489 4.45 -7.95 8.70
N GLN A 490 4.45 -6.73 8.19
CA GLN A 490 3.25 -5.89 8.08
C GLN A 490 2.20 -6.53 7.16
N VAL A 491 2.62 -7.00 5.98
CA VAL A 491 1.72 -7.68 5.03
C VAL A 491 1.18 -8.98 5.64
N GLY A 492 2.03 -9.79 6.25
CA GLY A 492 1.62 -11.01 6.93
C GLY A 492 0.67 -10.77 8.11
N ALA A 493 0.88 -9.68 8.87
CA ALA A 493 -0.03 -9.30 9.95
C ALA A 493 -1.40 -8.85 9.43
N ALA A 494 -1.44 -8.09 8.32
CA ALA A 494 -2.69 -7.67 7.69
C ALA A 494 -3.51 -8.88 7.19
N ALA A 495 -2.87 -9.84 6.53
CA ALA A 495 -3.52 -11.06 6.05
C ALA A 495 -4.09 -11.90 7.22
N ARG A 496 -3.28 -12.16 8.26
CA ARG A 496 -3.74 -12.89 9.45
C ARG A 496 -4.88 -12.17 10.19
N SER A 497 -4.84 -10.85 10.28
CA SER A 497 -5.92 -10.08 10.90
C SER A 497 -7.23 -10.21 10.13
N ALA A 498 -7.16 -10.20 8.79
CA ALA A 498 -8.33 -10.43 7.94
C ALA A 498 -8.88 -11.86 8.09
N GLU A 499 -8.00 -12.87 8.16
CA GLU A 499 -8.37 -14.27 8.39
C GLU A 499 -9.07 -14.47 9.74
N TYR A 500 -8.49 -13.97 10.85
CA TYR A 500 -9.12 -14.07 12.17
C TYR A 500 -10.47 -13.36 12.25
N SER A 501 -10.60 -12.23 11.56
CA SER A 501 -11.88 -11.51 11.49
C SER A 501 -12.91 -12.32 10.69
N LEU A 502 -12.51 -12.97 9.60
CA LEU A 502 -13.35 -13.87 8.82
C LEU A 502 -13.84 -15.06 9.63
N ASP A 503 -12.93 -15.74 10.35
CA ASP A 503 -13.26 -16.89 11.18
C ASP A 503 -14.26 -16.54 12.28
N ALA A 504 -14.02 -15.40 12.96
CA ALA A 504 -14.95 -14.90 13.98
C ALA A 504 -16.34 -14.60 13.40
N GLN A 505 -16.39 -13.96 12.23
CA GLN A 505 -17.65 -13.62 11.58
C GLN A 505 -18.37 -14.86 11.02
N GLN A 506 -17.64 -15.88 10.59
CA GLN A 506 -18.26 -17.16 10.17
C GLN A 506 -19.06 -17.77 11.31
N VAL A 507 -18.50 -17.83 12.52
CA VAL A 507 -19.22 -18.33 13.72
C VAL A 507 -20.47 -17.49 14.03
N ILE A 508 -20.39 -16.17 13.87
CA ILE A 508 -21.54 -15.28 14.08
C ILE A 508 -22.62 -15.54 13.03
N SER A 509 -22.22 -15.69 11.78
CA SER A 509 -23.13 -15.97 10.66
C SER A 509 -23.84 -17.32 10.82
N ASP A 510 -23.11 -18.35 11.22
CA ASP A 510 -23.67 -19.69 11.47
C ASP A 510 -24.71 -19.67 12.60
N LYS A 511 -24.45 -18.91 13.67
CA LYS A 511 -25.42 -18.70 14.76
C LYS A 511 -26.64 -17.90 14.31
N ALA A 512 -26.46 -16.87 13.49
CA ALA A 512 -27.58 -16.10 12.95
C ALA A 512 -28.48 -16.96 12.05
N GLN A 513 -27.85 -17.80 11.21
CA GLN A 513 -28.58 -18.77 10.39
C GLN A 513 -29.34 -19.80 11.24
N ALA A 514 -28.69 -20.39 12.25
CA ALA A 514 -29.34 -21.35 13.15
C ALA A 514 -30.55 -20.72 13.90
N SER A 515 -30.38 -19.46 14.36
CA SER A 515 -31.48 -18.74 15.03
C SER A 515 -32.66 -18.45 14.08
N ARG A 516 -32.39 -18.12 12.82
CA ARG A 516 -33.44 -17.97 11.81
C ARG A 516 -34.15 -19.29 11.53
N ASP A 517 -33.38 -20.38 11.38
CA ASP A 517 -33.94 -21.72 11.09
C ASP A 517 -34.76 -22.27 12.25
N GLU A 518 -34.40 -21.95 13.50
CA GLU A 518 -35.20 -22.30 14.70
C GLU A 518 -36.57 -21.59 14.72
N ILE A 519 -36.62 -20.34 14.22
CA ILE A 519 -37.86 -19.54 14.22
C ILE A 519 -38.74 -19.85 13.00
N SER A 520 -38.14 -20.09 11.82
CA SER A 520 -38.85 -20.28 10.55
C SER A 520 -38.71 -21.68 9.96
N GLY A 521 -37.96 -22.56 10.60
CA GLY A 521 -37.79 -23.95 10.16
C GLY A 521 -39.07 -24.72 10.35
N VAL A 522 -39.49 -25.44 9.31
CA VAL A 522 -40.59 -26.39 9.40
C VAL A 522 -40.11 -27.59 10.25
N ASN A 523 -40.66 -27.69 11.48
CA ASN A 523 -40.44 -28.91 12.27
C ASN A 523 -41.25 -30.06 11.65
N LEU A 524 -40.59 -30.93 10.92
CA LEU A 524 -41.22 -32.06 10.21
C LEU A 524 -42.04 -32.93 11.16
N ASP A 525 -41.67 -33.04 12.44
CA ASP A 525 -42.41 -33.81 13.44
C ASP A 525 -43.71 -33.08 13.82
N GLU A 526 -43.70 -31.75 13.90
CA GLU A 526 -44.88 -30.92 14.20
C GLU A 526 -45.83 -30.91 12.98
N GLU A 527 -45.33 -30.75 11.77
CA GLU A 527 -46.11 -30.86 10.52
C GLU A 527 -46.72 -32.25 10.34
N ALA A 528 -45.95 -33.31 10.65
CA ALA A 528 -46.47 -34.67 10.64
C ALA A 528 -47.57 -34.90 11.68
N ALA A 529 -47.41 -34.34 12.88
CA ALA A 529 -48.43 -34.37 13.93
C ALA A 529 -49.68 -33.57 13.54
N ASP A 530 -49.52 -32.38 12.93
CA ASP A 530 -50.63 -31.58 12.43
C ASP A 530 -51.32 -32.24 11.22
N MET A 531 -50.60 -32.86 10.31
CA MET A 531 -51.18 -33.69 9.22
C MET A 531 -52.00 -34.85 9.77
N LEU A 532 -51.49 -35.55 10.78
CA LEU A 532 -52.23 -36.62 11.42
C LEU A 532 -53.51 -36.09 12.10
N ARG A 533 -53.44 -34.94 12.78
CA ARG A 533 -54.60 -34.31 13.40
C ARG A 533 -55.62 -33.85 12.37
N LEU A 534 -55.19 -33.26 11.25
CA LEU A 534 -56.09 -32.88 10.15
C LEU A 534 -56.69 -34.08 9.44
N GLN A 535 -55.95 -35.21 9.25
CA GLN A 535 -56.49 -36.44 8.75
C GLN A 535 -57.55 -37.04 9.68
N GLN A 536 -57.32 -37.04 10.99
CA GLN A 536 -58.30 -37.49 11.99
C GLN A 536 -59.55 -36.58 11.98
N ALA A 537 -59.40 -35.27 11.90
CA ALA A 537 -60.50 -34.30 11.81
C ALA A 537 -61.31 -34.53 10.50
N TYR A 538 -60.64 -34.76 9.38
CA TYR A 538 -61.29 -35.08 8.10
C TYR A 538 -62.08 -36.38 8.16
N GLN A 539 -61.50 -37.45 8.78
CA GLN A 539 -62.19 -38.75 8.97
C GLN A 539 -63.42 -38.57 9.90
N ALA A 540 -63.29 -37.81 10.97
CA ALA A 540 -64.43 -37.51 11.89
C ALA A 540 -65.53 -36.71 11.18
N ALA A 541 -65.18 -35.70 10.39
CA ALA A 541 -66.11 -34.91 9.59
C ALA A 541 -66.83 -35.78 8.53
N SER A 542 -66.09 -36.66 7.86
CA SER A 542 -66.66 -37.63 6.89
C SER A 542 -67.63 -38.60 7.53
N GLN A 543 -67.31 -39.08 8.74
CA GLN A 543 -68.26 -39.93 9.51
C GLN A 543 -69.50 -39.18 9.94
N LEU A 544 -69.40 -37.90 10.37
CA LEU A 544 -70.51 -37.03 10.69
C LEU A 544 -71.43 -36.79 9.49
N ILE A 545 -70.87 -36.53 8.31
CA ILE A 545 -71.62 -36.38 7.06
C ILE A 545 -72.35 -37.67 6.70
N SER A 546 -71.66 -38.82 6.79
CA SER A 546 -72.28 -40.13 6.53
C SER A 546 -73.39 -40.45 7.52
N THR A 547 -73.23 -40.12 8.80
CA THR A 547 -74.26 -40.32 9.82
C THR A 547 -75.46 -39.39 9.59
N ALA A 548 -75.22 -38.13 9.21
CA ALA A 548 -76.25 -37.17 8.84
C ALA A 548 -77.04 -37.62 7.59
N ASP A 549 -76.37 -38.14 6.59
CA ASP A 549 -76.99 -38.69 5.37
C ASP A 549 -77.86 -39.91 5.70
N ASN A 550 -77.37 -40.83 6.53
CA ASN A 550 -78.11 -41.99 7.01
C ASN A 550 -79.35 -41.55 7.83
N MET A 551 -79.23 -40.57 8.72
CA MET A 551 -80.39 -40.01 9.43
C MET A 551 -81.40 -39.38 8.46
N PHE A 552 -80.92 -38.62 7.49
CA PHE A 552 -81.79 -37.96 6.51
C PHE A 552 -82.54 -38.99 5.67
N GLN A 553 -81.89 -40.07 5.23
CA GLN A 553 -82.53 -41.17 4.52
C GLN A 553 -83.53 -41.89 5.40
N THR A 554 -83.23 -42.07 6.70
CA THR A 554 -84.17 -42.70 7.65
C THR A 554 -85.43 -41.85 7.85
N ILE A 555 -85.26 -40.52 7.94
CA ILE A 555 -86.41 -39.56 8.06
C ILE A 555 -87.20 -39.59 6.74
N LEU A 556 -86.57 -39.56 5.58
CA LEU A 556 -87.29 -39.62 4.32
C LEU A 556 -88.06 -41.00 4.15
N GLY A 557 -87.47 -42.12 4.66
CA GLY A 557 -88.13 -43.43 4.66
C GLY A 557 -89.30 -43.48 5.60
N ALA A 558 -89.35 -42.70 6.73
CA ALA A 558 -90.46 -42.58 7.66
C ALA A 558 -91.60 -41.66 7.16
N ILE A 559 -91.27 -40.70 6.29
CA ILE A 559 -92.32 -39.80 5.71
C ILE A 559 -92.98 -40.42 4.46
N ARG A 560 -92.36 -41.43 3.84
CA ARG A 560 -92.87 -42.12 2.67
C ARG A 560 -93.79 -43.33 3.01
N ARG A 561 -94.07 -43.57 4.31
CA ARG A 561 -95.06 -44.50 4.78
C ARG A 561 -96.31 -43.71 5.28
#